data_fc74e096c0ef8770898f3522233a5c47
#
_entry.id   fc74e096c0ef8770898f3522233a5c47
#
_cell.length_a   1.000
_cell.length_b   1.000
_cell.length_c   1.000
_cell.angle_alpha   90.00
_cell.angle_beta   90.00
_cell.angle_gamma   90.00
#
_symmetry.space_group_name_H-M   'P 1'
#
loop_
_entity.id
_entity.type
_entity.pdbx_description
1 polymer ?
#
loop_
_entity_poly.entity_id
_entity_poly.type
_entity_poly.pdbx_seq_one_letter_code
_entity_poly.pdbx_strand_id
1 'polypeptide(L)'
;MDLKERIRKILRETLEDDWNTGNEHGNKYDYQHGYCHYFAYNIIGRLRKLYPDKNIRYYLILADEVYDFDEGDIEQSYLIHAYIKIDDMYLDSNGFSTEDEIEERTEDWYQRQLNELPDDYRIDIWHDEYDKIPEHFFNNQFCNTGTIKKDVDTFLSHPEVKKLLKIFG
;
A
#
# COMPACT_ATOMS: atom_id res chain seq x y z
N MET A 1 10.11 -2.57 22.91
CA MET A 1 9.64 -2.65 21.48
C MET A 1 8.20 -2.23 21.48
N ASP A 2 7.89 -1.17 20.79
CA ASP A 2 6.51 -0.69 20.67
C ASP A 2 5.67 -1.58 19.73
N LEU A 3 4.37 -1.32 19.65
CA LEU A 3 3.44 -2.10 18.82
C LEU A 3 3.82 -2.08 17.34
N LYS A 4 4.22 -0.91 16.85
CA LYS A 4 4.58 -0.68 15.46
C LYS A 4 5.82 -1.51 15.05
N GLU A 5 6.86 -1.50 15.88
CA GLU A 5 8.06 -2.30 15.67
C GLU A 5 7.77 -3.80 15.72
N ARG A 6 6.88 -4.23 16.62
CA ARG A 6 6.46 -5.63 16.70
C ARG A 6 5.76 -6.09 15.43
N ILE A 7 4.83 -5.28 14.90
CA ILE A 7 4.13 -5.61 13.66
C ILE A 7 5.10 -5.64 12.48
N ARG A 8 6.00 -4.67 12.37
CA ARG A 8 7.03 -4.65 11.33
C ARG A 8 7.92 -5.91 11.38
N LYS A 9 8.29 -6.35 12.59
CA LYS A 9 9.05 -7.58 12.77
C LYS A 9 8.26 -8.79 12.26
N ILE A 10 6.99 -8.91 12.66
CA ILE A 10 6.14 -10.03 12.25
C ILE A 10 5.93 -10.05 10.73
N LEU A 11 5.68 -8.90 10.11
CA LEU A 11 5.54 -8.81 8.66
C LEU A 11 6.81 -9.31 7.95
N ARG A 12 7.99 -8.89 8.43
CA ARG A 12 9.27 -9.38 7.88
C ARG A 12 9.50 -10.87 8.04
N GLU A 13 8.97 -11.47 9.09
CA GLU A 13 9.12 -12.90 9.39
C GLU A 13 8.07 -13.78 8.70
N THR A 14 6.93 -13.22 8.31
CA THR A 14 5.79 -13.99 7.78
C THR A 14 5.56 -13.83 6.29
N LEU A 15 5.97 -12.70 5.69
CA LEU A 15 5.86 -12.51 4.25
C LEU A 15 6.96 -13.30 3.53
N GLU A 16 6.61 -13.93 2.44
CA GLU A 16 7.59 -14.60 1.58
C GLU A 16 8.56 -13.58 0.98
N ASP A 17 9.84 -13.94 0.93
CA ASP A 17 10.86 -13.09 0.31
C ASP A 17 10.78 -13.16 -1.21
N ASP A 18 10.39 -14.35 -1.72
CA ASP A 18 10.23 -14.61 -3.14
C ASP A 18 8.83 -15.14 -3.44
N TRP A 19 8.17 -14.58 -4.44
CA TRP A 19 6.88 -15.00 -4.93
C TRP A 19 6.79 -14.79 -6.45
N ASN A 20 6.08 -15.66 -7.13
CA ASN A 20 6.02 -15.65 -8.59
C ASN A 20 5.04 -14.58 -9.09
N THR A 21 5.55 -13.48 -9.62
CA THR A 21 4.79 -12.41 -10.26
C THR A 21 4.65 -12.58 -11.77
N GLY A 22 5.24 -13.64 -12.34
CA GLY A 22 5.27 -13.86 -13.80
C GLY A 22 6.37 -13.10 -14.54
N ASN A 23 7.05 -12.17 -13.89
CA ASN A 23 8.30 -11.58 -14.33
C ASN A 23 9.35 -11.85 -13.24
N GLU A 24 10.60 -11.72 -13.48
CA GLU A 24 11.71 -12.13 -12.60
C GLU A 24 11.76 -11.40 -11.23
N HIS A 25 10.74 -10.58 -10.94
CA HIS A 25 10.61 -9.80 -9.71
C HIS A 25 9.47 -10.36 -8.85
N GLY A 26 9.78 -11.14 -7.88
CA GLY A 26 8.78 -11.67 -6.97
C GLY A 26 9.36 -11.74 -5.58
N ASN A 27 9.28 -10.65 -4.84
CA ASN A 27 9.72 -10.62 -3.45
C ASN A 27 8.88 -9.62 -2.66
N LYS A 28 9.04 -9.58 -1.35
CA LYS A 28 8.36 -8.62 -0.45
C LYS A 28 8.52 -7.15 -0.88
N TYR A 29 9.57 -6.82 -1.62
CA TYR A 29 9.80 -5.50 -2.18
C TYR A 29 8.67 -5.06 -3.09
N ASP A 30 8.05 -5.99 -3.82
CA ASP A 30 6.96 -5.68 -4.74
C ASP A 30 5.69 -5.19 -4.04
N TYR A 31 5.43 -5.61 -2.79
CA TYR A 31 4.34 -5.05 -1.98
C TYR A 31 4.52 -3.57 -1.66
N GLN A 32 5.74 -3.06 -1.75
CA GLN A 32 6.08 -1.66 -1.53
C GLN A 32 6.21 -0.87 -2.83
N HIS A 33 6.42 -1.58 -3.96
CA HIS A 33 6.80 -0.99 -5.24
C HIS A 33 5.97 -1.57 -6.40
N GLY A 34 4.67 -1.31 -6.39
CA GLY A 34 3.78 -1.67 -7.50
C GLY A 34 2.68 -2.66 -7.16
N TYR A 35 2.83 -3.48 -6.10
CA TYR A 35 1.81 -4.45 -5.68
C TYR A 35 1.18 -4.15 -4.31
N CYS A 36 1.39 -2.96 -3.78
CA CYS A 36 0.84 -2.51 -2.51
C CYS A 36 -0.70 -2.64 -2.45
N HIS A 37 -1.39 -2.34 -3.54
CA HIS A 37 -2.84 -2.43 -3.64
C HIS A 37 -3.35 -3.89 -3.58
N TYR A 38 -2.60 -4.87 -4.07
CA TYR A 38 -2.96 -6.28 -3.92
C TYR A 38 -2.84 -6.73 -2.47
N PHE A 39 -1.79 -6.31 -1.76
CA PHE A 39 -1.64 -6.58 -0.34
C PHE A 39 -2.80 -5.94 0.44
N ALA A 40 -3.05 -4.65 0.24
CA ALA A 40 -4.14 -3.93 0.89
C ALA A 40 -5.51 -4.58 0.63
N TYR A 41 -5.79 -4.98 -0.63
CA TYR A 41 -7.04 -5.64 -1.01
C TYR A 41 -7.24 -6.97 -0.27
N ASN A 42 -6.21 -7.79 -0.17
CA ASN A 42 -6.33 -9.11 0.47
C ASN A 42 -6.47 -9.01 1.99
N ILE A 43 -5.85 -8.03 2.63
CA ILE A 43 -5.88 -7.90 4.08
C ILE A 43 -7.14 -7.17 4.59
N ILE A 44 -7.63 -6.16 3.88
CA ILE A 44 -8.76 -5.32 4.34
C ILE A 44 -10.04 -6.12 4.56
N GLY A 45 -10.32 -7.07 3.66
CA GLY A 45 -11.50 -7.93 3.78
C GLY A 45 -11.48 -8.81 5.03
N ARG A 46 -10.29 -9.18 5.51
CA ARG A 46 -10.11 -9.92 6.77
C ARG A 46 -10.25 -9.01 7.97
N LEU A 47 -9.65 -7.82 7.93
CA LEU A 47 -9.72 -6.85 9.01
C LEU A 47 -11.16 -6.38 9.26
N ARG A 48 -11.92 -6.08 8.21
CA ARG A 48 -13.34 -5.70 8.33
C ARG A 48 -14.22 -6.79 8.95
N LYS A 49 -13.89 -8.06 8.72
CA LYS A 49 -14.59 -9.18 9.37
C LYS A 49 -14.22 -9.34 10.84
N LEU A 50 -12.96 -9.07 11.19
CA LEU A 50 -12.46 -9.17 12.56
C LEU A 50 -12.92 -7.99 13.42
N TYR A 51 -13.07 -6.82 12.82
CA TYR A 51 -13.39 -5.55 13.49
C TYR A 51 -14.54 -4.82 12.75
N PRO A 52 -15.78 -5.36 12.83
CA PRO A 52 -16.91 -4.81 12.08
C PRO A 52 -17.30 -3.41 12.54
N ASP A 53 -16.96 -3.03 13.77
CA ASP A 53 -17.29 -1.73 14.36
C ASP A 53 -16.23 -0.64 14.11
N LYS A 54 -15.11 -1.00 13.45
CA LYS A 54 -14.06 -0.06 13.08
C LYS A 54 -14.26 0.51 11.70
N ASN A 55 -13.92 1.80 11.54
CA ASN A 55 -13.86 2.42 10.23
C ASN A 55 -12.55 2.00 9.54
N ILE A 56 -12.64 1.01 8.65
CA ILE A 56 -11.49 0.48 7.93
C ILE A 56 -11.66 0.78 6.44
N ARG A 57 -10.78 1.64 5.90
CA ARG A 57 -10.84 2.11 4.53
C ARG A 57 -9.49 1.96 3.83
N TYR A 58 -9.51 2.01 2.52
CA TYR A 58 -8.29 2.22 1.74
C TYR A 58 -7.93 3.70 1.81
N TYR A 59 -6.63 3.96 1.92
CA TYR A 59 -6.05 5.28 1.77
C TYR A 59 -5.04 5.20 0.63
N LEU A 60 -5.35 5.86 -0.48
CA LEU A 60 -4.56 5.80 -1.70
C LEU A 60 -3.80 7.10 -1.89
N ILE A 61 -2.53 6.96 -2.22
CA ILE A 61 -1.69 8.06 -2.71
C ILE A 61 -1.65 7.95 -4.22
N LEU A 62 -2.09 8.99 -4.89
CA LEU A 62 -2.29 9.05 -6.33
C LEU A 62 -1.46 10.17 -6.94
N ALA A 63 -1.08 10.05 -8.19
CA ALA A 63 -0.41 11.10 -8.93
C ALA A 63 -0.94 11.21 -10.35
N ASP A 64 -1.04 12.44 -10.84
CA ASP A 64 -1.19 12.78 -12.25
C ASP A 64 0.10 13.37 -12.78
N GLU A 65 0.58 12.82 -13.86
CA GLU A 65 1.63 13.42 -14.68
C GLU A 65 0.95 14.35 -15.68
N VAL A 66 1.25 15.64 -15.58
CA VAL A 66 0.57 16.69 -16.33
C VAL A 66 1.56 17.30 -17.32
N TYR A 67 1.21 17.23 -18.59
CA TYR A 67 1.91 17.90 -19.68
C TYR A 67 1.23 19.24 -19.97
N ASP A 68 2.01 20.22 -20.33
CA ASP A 68 1.57 21.58 -20.64
C ASP A 68 0.87 22.29 -19.47
N PHE A 69 1.64 23.16 -18.79
CA PHE A 69 1.20 23.93 -17.62
C PHE A 69 0.00 24.85 -17.90
N ASP A 70 -0.17 25.29 -19.15
CA ASP A 70 -1.21 26.25 -19.51
C ASP A 70 -2.58 25.59 -19.71
N GLU A 71 -2.61 24.37 -20.28
CA GLU A 71 -3.84 23.63 -20.55
C GLU A 71 -4.14 22.55 -19.50
N GLY A 72 -3.12 22.06 -18.80
CA GLY A 72 -3.26 21.10 -17.70
C GLY A 72 -3.69 19.71 -18.18
N ASP A 73 -3.26 19.30 -19.36
CA ASP A 73 -3.58 17.99 -19.91
C ASP A 73 -2.91 16.88 -19.10
N ILE A 74 -3.72 15.95 -18.60
CA ILE A 74 -3.24 14.78 -17.87
C ILE A 74 -2.79 13.73 -18.88
N GLU A 75 -1.48 13.44 -18.87
CA GLU A 75 -0.90 12.37 -19.69
C GLU A 75 -1.12 11.00 -19.08
N GLN A 76 -0.90 10.88 -17.77
CA GLN A 76 -1.00 9.63 -17.06
C GLN A 76 -1.40 9.83 -15.61
N SER A 77 -2.33 8.98 -15.15
CA SER A 77 -2.67 8.86 -13.72
C SER A 77 -2.21 7.50 -13.21
N TYR A 78 -1.60 7.48 -12.02
CA TYR A 78 -1.15 6.23 -11.42
C TYR A 78 -1.22 6.24 -9.90
N LEU A 79 -1.23 5.02 -9.36
CA LEU A 79 -1.22 4.76 -7.93
C LEU A 79 0.23 4.73 -7.44
N ILE A 80 0.60 5.66 -6.56
CA ILE A 80 1.90 5.67 -5.89
C ILE A 80 1.94 4.59 -4.83
N HIS A 81 0.96 4.59 -3.92
CA HIS A 81 0.87 3.60 -2.84
C HIS A 81 -0.55 3.41 -2.31
N ALA A 82 -0.80 2.22 -1.76
CA ALA A 82 -2.06 1.87 -1.11
C ALA A 82 -1.81 1.45 0.33
N TYR A 83 -2.45 2.14 1.27
CA TYR A 83 -2.51 1.81 2.68
C TYR A 83 -3.91 1.35 3.07
N ILE A 84 -4.01 0.73 4.24
CA ILE A 84 -5.27 0.52 4.95
C ILE A 84 -5.29 1.47 6.13
N LYS A 85 -6.26 2.37 6.15
CA LYS A 85 -6.52 3.26 7.28
C LYS A 85 -7.42 2.57 8.30
N ILE A 86 -6.99 2.54 9.54
CA ILE A 86 -7.73 2.03 10.69
C ILE A 86 -7.66 3.12 11.75
N ASP A 87 -8.76 3.83 11.97
CA ASP A 87 -8.78 5.05 12.80
C ASP A 87 -7.70 6.04 12.31
N ASP A 88 -6.71 6.40 13.13
CA ASP A 88 -5.62 7.35 12.79
C ASP A 88 -4.32 6.64 12.39
N MET A 89 -4.36 5.34 12.12
CA MET A 89 -3.19 4.55 11.75
C MET A 89 -3.32 3.99 10.34
N TYR A 90 -2.19 3.88 9.67
CA TYR A 90 -2.08 3.40 8.29
C TYR A 90 -1.25 2.13 8.26
N LEU A 91 -1.79 1.07 7.66
CA LEU A 91 -1.15 -0.25 7.55
C LEU A 91 -0.81 -0.57 6.10
N ASP A 92 0.43 -0.97 5.87
CA ASP A 92 0.89 -1.58 4.62
C ASP A 92 1.78 -2.82 4.91
N SER A 93 2.48 -3.31 3.91
CA SER A 93 3.41 -4.45 4.08
C SER A 93 4.62 -4.17 4.98
N ASN A 94 4.90 -2.90 5.26
CA ASN A 94 5.95 -2.47 6.20
C ASN A 94 5.46 -2.37 7.65
N GLY A 95 4.16 -2.50 7.87
CA GLY A 95 3.53 -2.33 9.16
C GLY A 95 2.78 -1.01 9.27
N PHE A 96 2.61 -0.55 10.53
CA PHE A 96 1.91 0.70 10.78
C PHE A 96 2.77 1.93 10.54
N SER A 97 2.13 2.96 9.99
CA SER A 97 2.70 4.28 9.78
C SER A 97 1.75 5.36 10.33
N THR A 98 2.31 6.48 10.68
CA THR A 98 1.57 7.73 10.94
C THR A 98 1.41 8.51 9.65
N GLU A 99 0.56 9.54 9.66
CA GLU A 99 0.38 10.45 8.53
C GLU A 99 1.69 11.16 8.16
N ASP A 100 2.41 11.69 9.14
CA ASP A 100 3.71 12.36 8.93
C ASP A 100 4.72 11.45 8.21
N GLU A 101 4.77 10.15 8.55
CA GLU A 101 5.67 9.19 7.89
C GLU A 101 5.24 8.87 6.45
N ILE A 102 3.95 8.97 6.16
CA ILE A 102 3.42 8.82 4.80
C ILE A 102 3.78 10.05 3.97
N GLU A 103 3.60 11.24 4.53
CA GLU A 103 3.94 12.50 3.87
C GLU A 103 5.44 12.56 3.53
N GLU A 104 6.32 12.21 4.48
CA GLU A 104 7.77 12.14 4.25
C GLU A 104 8.13 11.19 3.10
N ARG A 105 7.56 9.97 3.07
CA ARG A 105 7.82 9.01 1.99
C ARG A 105 7.28 9.48 0.65
N THR A 106 6.14 10.16 0.65
CA THR A 106 5.52 10.70 -0.56
C THR A 106 6.36 11.83 -1.13
N GLU A 107 6.88 12.72 -0.26
CA GLU A 107 7.80 13.79 -0.67
C GLU A 107 9.12 13.23 -1.23
N ASP A 108 9.70 12.21 -0.59
CA ASP A 108 10.91 11.53 -1.08
C ASP A 108 10.69 10.88 -2.47
N TRP A 109 9.50 10.32 -2.70
CA TRP A 109 9.11 9.79 -3.99
C TRP A 109 9.00 10.91 -5.02
N TYR A 110 8.29 11.98 -4.69
CA TYR A 110 8.08 13.15 -5.55
C TYR A 110 9.39 13.78 -6.00
N GLN A 111 10.32 14.01 -5.08
CA GLN A 111 11.62 14.59 -5.39
C GLN A 111 12.44 13.71 -6.36
N ARG A 112 12.33 12.40 -6.25
CA ARG A 112 12.98 11.47 -7.20
C ARG A 112 12.36 11.58 -8.59
N GLN A 113 11.03 11.64 -8.69
CA GLN A 113 10.34 11.75 -9.98
C GLN A 113 10.65 13.07 -10.67
N LEU A 114 10.66 14.20 -9.96
CA LEU A 114 10.99 15.50 -10.52
C LEU A 114 12.36 15.53 -11.21
N ASN A 115 13.34 14.77 -10.73
CA ASN A 115 14.66 14.70 -11.34
C ASN A 115 14.70 13.92 -12.67
N GLU A 116 13.66 13.16 -12.96
CA GLU A 116 13.55 12.29 -14.13
C GLU A 116 12.61 12.85 -15.18
N LEU A 117 11.76 13.83 -14.83
CA LEU A 117 10.77 14.41 -15.73
C LEU A 117 11.39 15.48 -16.65
N PRO A 118 10.89 15.58 -17.90
CA PRO A 118 11.16 16.73 -18.76
C PRO A 118 10.63 18.04 -18.16
N ASP A 119 11.24 19.17 -18.56
CA ASP A 119 10.91 20.51 -18.04
C ASP A 119 9.44 20.93 -18.27
N ASP A 120 8.78 20.33 -19.27
CA ASP A 120 7.39 20.60 -19.65
C ASP A 120 6.36 19.81 -18.84
N TYR A 121 6.82 18.98 -17.90
CA TYR A 121 5.95 18.14 -17.07
C TYR A 121 5.96 18.57 -15.62
N ARG A 122 4.83 18.36 -14.96
CA ARG A 122 4.70 18.41 -13.50
C ARG A 122 3.99 17.17 -13.00
N ILE A 123 4.11 16.92 -11.71
CA ILE A 123 3.37 15.85 -11.01
C ILE A 123 2.45 16.51 -10.00
N ASP A 124 1.17 16.22 -10.10
CA ASP A 124 0.16 16.60 -9.11
C ASP A 124 -0.14 15.37 -8.24
N ILE A 125 0.14 15.47 -6.94
CA ILE A 125 -0.08 14.38 -5.98
C ILE A 125 -1.28 14.72 -5.12
N TRP A 126 -2.14 13.71 -4.90
CA TRP A 126 -3.23 13.80 -3.93
C TRP A 126 -3.44 12.47 -3.23
N HIS A 127 -4.20 12.49 -2.16
CA HIS A 127 -4.62 11.30 -1.44
C HIS A 127 -6.12 11.33 -1.18
N ASP A 128 -6.72 10.15 -1.05
CA ASP A 128 -8.14 10.04 -0.72
C ASP A 128 -8.43 8.69 -0.07
N GLU A 129 -9.59 8.65 0.62
CA GLU A 129 -10.11 7.45 1.27
C GLU A 129 -11.17 6.79 0.39
N TYR A 130 -11.03 5.48 0.20
CA TYR A 130 -11.93 4.69 -0.62
C TYR A 130 -12.48 3.49 0.14
N ASP A 131 -13.74 3.14 -0.14
CA ASP A 131 -14.31 1.86 0.30
C ASP A 131 -13.80 0.68 -0.52
N LYS A 132 -13.44 0.93 -1.79
CA LYS A 132 -12.90 -0.04 -2.74
C LYS A 132 -11.80 0.61 -3.57
N ILE A 133 -10.73 -0.13 -3.82
CA ILE A 133 -9.72 0.29 -4.81
C ILE A 133 -10.35 0.24 -6.21
N PRO A 134 -10.21 1.29 -7.03
CA PRO A 134 -10.68 1.28 -8.41
C PRO A 134 -10.11 0.11 -9.21
N GLU A 135 -10.97 -0.56 -9.98
CA GLU A 135 -10.62 -1.81 -10.69
C GLU A 135 -9.46 -1.66 -11.67
N HIS A 136 -9.32 -0.49 -12.29
CA HIS A 136 -8.25 -0.25 -13.26
C HIS A 136 -6.83 -0.32 -12.68
N PHE A 137 -6.67 -0.20 -11.34
CA PHE A 137 -5.38 -0.39 -10.68
C PHE A 137 -4.97 -1.88 -10.57
N PHE A 138 -5.91 -2.82 -10.78
CA PHE A 138 -5.64 -4.26 -10.72
C PHE A 138 -5.23 -4.88 -12.07
N ASN A 139 -4.86 -4.08 -13.05
CA ASN A 139 -4.53 -4.56 -14.40
C ASN A 139 -3.22 -5.35 -14.51
N ASN A 140 -2.60 -5.71 -13.40
CA ASN A 140 -1.37 -6.48 -13.42
C ASN A 140 -1.66 -7.99 -13.49
N GLN A 141 -1.76 -8.52 -14.71
CA GLN A 141 -1.97 -9.93 -14.97
C GLN A 141 -0.81 -10.84 -14.54
N PHE A 142 0.34 -10.27 -14.16
CA PHE A 142 1.51 -11.03 -13.77
C PHE A 142 1.60 -11.27 -12.25
N CYS A 143 0.74 -10.65 -11.45
CA CYS A 143 0.77 -10.81 -10.02
C CYS A 143 0.24 -12.19 -9.58
N ASN A 144 1.01 -12.90 -8.77
CA ASN A 144 0.56 -14.14 -8.15
C ASN A 144 -0.32 -13.88 -6.93
N THR A 145 -1.61 -13.64 -7.17
CA THR A 145 -2.59 -13.36 -6.11
C THR A 145 -2.75 -14.49 -5.10
N GLY A 146 -2.43 -15.73 -5.49
CA GLY A 146 -2.46 -16.88 -4.59
C GLY A 146 -1.38 -16.79 -3.51
N THR A 147 -0.18 -16.37 -3.87
CA THR A 147 0.92 -16.13 -2.91
C THR A 147 0.61 -14.98 -1.98
N ILE A 148 0.09 -13.85 -2.50
CA ILE A 148 -0.32 -12.70 -1.67
C ILE A 148 -1.36 -13.13 -0.64
N LYS A 149 -2.36 -13.88 -1.05
CA LYS A 149 -3.39 -14.39 -0.14
C LYS A 149 -2.80 -15.27 0.96
N LYS A 150 -1.87 -16.14 0.61
CA LYS A 150 -1.15 -17.01 1.56
C LYS A 150 -0.34 -16.18 2.56
N ASP A 151 0.39 -15.17 2.09
CA ASP A 151 1.15 -14.25 2.92
C ASP A 151 0.26 -13.52 3.93
N VAL A 152 -0.87 -12.98 3.46
CA VAL A 152 -1.85 -12.31 4.32
C VAL A 152 -2.46 -13.28 5.34
N ASP A 153 -2.83 -14.49 4.92
CA ASP A 153 -3.38 -15.51 5.82
C ASP A 153 -2.34 -15.92 6.88
N THR A 154 -1.07 -16.06 6.50
CA THR A 154 0.03 -16.37 7.40
C THR A 154 0.24 -15.26 8.42
N PHE A 155 0.32 -14.00 7.95
CA PHE A 155 0.44 -12.82 8.80
C PHE A 155 -0.69 -12.73 9.83
N LEU A 156 -1.95 -12.78 9.38
CA LEU A 156 -3.11 -12.66 10.26
C LEU A 156 -3.29 -13.86 11.22
N SER A 157 -2.72 -15.00 10.87
CA SER A 157 -2.74 -16.22 11.71
C SER A 157 -1.67 -16.21 12.79
N HIS A 158 -0.66 -15.36 12.66
CA HIS A 158 0.44 -15.30 13.61
C HIS A 158 -0.07 -14.95 15.03
N PRO A 159 0.35 -15.70 16.09
CA PRO A 159 -0.18 -15.50 17.44
C PRO A 159 0.01 -14.08 17.98
N GLU A 160 1.15 -13.46 17.69
CA GLU A 160 1.44 -12.09 18.10
C GLU A 160 0.59 -11.07 17.36
N VAL A 161 0.31 -11.26 16.05
CA VAL A 161 -0.60 -10.39 15.30
C VAL A 161 -1.99 -10.43 15.91
N LYS A 162 -2.50 -11.64 16.25
CA LYS A 162 -3.79 -11.79 16.91
C LYS A 162 -3.87 -11.08 18.25
N LYS A 163 -2.77 -11.08 19.03
CA LYS A 163 -2.71 -10.31 20.29
C LYS A 163 -2.71 -8.81 20.03
N LEU A 164 -1.91 -8.37 19.05
CA LEU A 164 -1.77 -6.96 18.71
C LEU A 164 -3.07 -6.38 18.15
N LEU A 165 -3.72 -7.13 17.27
CA LEU A 165 -5.00 -6.71 16.70
C LEU A 165 -6.13 -6.60 17.74
N LYS A 166 -6.08 -7.37 18.83
CA LYS A 166 -7.03 -7.21 19.97
C LYS A 166 -6.88 -5.87 20.70
N ILE A 167 -5.75 -5.19 20.56
CA ILE A 167 -5.54 -3.87 21.17
C ILE A 167 -6.29 -2.79 20.38
N PHE A 168 -6.57 -3.02 19.10
CA PHE A 168 -7.37 -2.14 18.25
C PHE A 168 -8.89 -2.40 18.36
N GLY A 169 -9.29 -3.51 18.90
CA GLY A 169 -10.68 -3.89 19.14
C GLY A 169 -11.07 -3.62 20.57
#